data_5ce883703ba0f36eb381f80ffb3d219e
#
_entry.id   5ce883703ba0f36eb381f80ffb3d219e
#
_cell.length_a   1.000
_cell.length_b   1.000
_cell.length_c   1.000
_cell.angle_alpha   90.00
_cell.angle_beta   90.00
_cell.angle_gamma   90.00
#
_symmetry.space_group_name_H-M   'P 1'
#
loop_
_entity.id
_entity.type
_entity.pdbx_description
1 polymer ?
#
loop_
_entity_poly.entity_id
_entity_poly.type
_entity_poly.pdbx_seq_one_letter_code
_entity_poly.pdbx_strand_id
1 'polypeptide(L)'
;MRRSIRTSYTHTILASYLGYITQAVVNNFAPLLFLTFRSQMGLTLEQITLLTTLNFSIQLLVDFLSVKVVDRIGYRPCVVAAHLFSAAGLASLAVLPQLLGNAYAGLMLAVTLYAMGGGLIEVLVSPIVEACPTEK
;
A
#
# COMPACT_ATOMS: atom_id res chain seq x y z
N MET A 1 18.11 -2.87 33.74
CA MET A 1 17.72 -4.07 32.96
C MET A 1 17.34 -3.62 31.55
N ARG A 2 18.19 -3.83 30.52
CA ARG A 2 17.85 -3.49 29.14
C ARG A 2 16.80 -4.49 28.65
N ARG A 3 15.52 -4.12 28.62
CA ARG A 3 14.50 -4.88 27.91
C ARG A 3 14.93 -4.97 26.44
N SER A 4 15.15 -6.16 25.96
CA SER A 4 15.49 -6.39 24.55
C SER A 4 14.41 -5.76 23.66
N ILE A 5 14.82 -5.01 22.64
CA ILE A 5 13.93 -4.39 21.65
C ILE A 5 12.93 -5.43 21.05
N ARG A 6 13.31 -6.70 21.05
CA ARG A 6 12.47 -7.82 20.56
C ARG A 6 11.26 -8.15 21.45
N THR A 7 11.22 -7.69 22.70
CA THR A 7 10.16 -8.00 23.68
C THR A 7 9.32 -6.79 24.08
N SER A 8 9.54 -5.64 23.46
CA SER A 8 8.79 -4.43 23.76
C SER A 8 7.64 -4.23 22.77
N TYR A 9 6.40 -4.40 23.23
CA TYR A 9 5.18 -4.12 22.45
C TYR A 9 5.08 -2.66 22.01
N THR A 10 5.67 -1.73 22.75
CA THR A 10 5.71 -0.31 22.39
C THR A 10 6.34 -0.10 21.02
N HIS A 11 7.42 -0.80 20.69
CA HIS A 11 8.04 -0.71 19.36
C HIS A 11 7.15 -1.30 18.27
N THR A 12 6.43 -2.37 18.57
CA THR A 12 5.47 -2.97 17.63
C THR A 12 4.32 -2.03 17.35
N ILE A 13 3.75 -1.41 18.39
CA ILE A 13 2.68 -0.43 18.26
C ILE A 13 3.16 0.79 17.46
N LEU A 14 4.33 1.33 17.77
CA LEU A 14 4.90 2.47 17.02
C LEU A 14 5.13 2.12 15.54
N ALA A 15 5.67 0.94 15.25
CA ALA A 15 5.83 0.46 13.88
C ALA A 15 4.48 0.32 13.16
N SER A 16 3.44 -0.12 13.85
CA SER A 16 2.08 -0.22 13.32
C SER A 16 1.49 1.16 12.99
N TYR A 17 1.71 2.17 13.85
CA TYR A 17 1.32 3.55 13.54
C TYR A 17 2.03 4.09 12.29
N LEU A 18 3.32 3.81 12.13
CA LEU A 18 4.05 4.16 10.90
C LEU A 18 3.47 3.43 9.69
N GLY A 19 3.05 2.18 9.85
CA GLY A 19 2.33 1.42 8.82
C GLY A 19 1.03 2.12 8.40
N TYR A 20 0.20 2.55 9.32
CA TYR A 20 -1.02 3.31 9.02
C TYR A 20 -0.74 4.65 8.33
N ILE A 21 0.30 5.37 8.75
CA ILE A 21 0.71 6.60 8.07
C ILE A 21 1.13 6.30 6.63
N THR A 22 1.93 5.25 6.43
CA THR A 22 2.35 4.81 5.09
C THR A 22 1.15 4.46 4.22
N GLN A 23 0.21 3.70 4.75
CA GLN A 23 -1.02 3.32 4.05
C GLN A 23 -1.87 4.55 3.68
N ALA A 24 -2.03 5.50 4.61
CA ALA A 24 -2.75 6.73 4.33
C ALA A 24 -2.09 7.56 3.22
N VAL A 25 -0.76 7.66 3.22
CA VAL A 25 -0.01 8.33 2.15
C VAL A 25 -0.21 7.60 0.82
N VAL A 26 -0.04 6.28 0.79
CA VAL A 26 -0.18 5.47 -0.44
C VAL A 26 -1.56 5.63 -1.04
N ASN A 27 -2.62 5.56 -0.23
CA ASN A 27 -3.99 5.61 -0.72
C ASN A 27 -4.44 7.00 -1.17
N ASN A 28 -3.88 8.07 -0.61
CA ASN A 28 -4.31 9.43 -0.91
C ASN A 28 -3.38 10.18 -1.86
N PHE A 29 -2.10 9.83 -1.92
CA PHE A 29 -1.12 10.54 -2.73
C PHE A 29 -1.39 10.40 -4.23
N ALA A 30 -1.67 9.20 -4.71
CA ALA A 30 -1.92 8.95 -6.13
C ALA A 30 -3.18 9.66 -6.66
N PRO A 31 -4.36 9.62 -5.98
CA PRO A 31 -5.52 10.40 -6.38
C PRO A 31 -5.27 11.91 -6.51
N LEU A 32 -4.43 12.48 -5.63
CA LEU A 32 -4.04 13.89 -5.72
C LEU A 32 -3.25 14.20 -7.01
N LEU A 33 -2.45 13.26 -7.47
CA LEU A 33 -1.68 13.39 -8.71
C LEU A 33 -2.52 13.18 -9.97
N PHE A 34 -3.70 12.57 -9.89
CA PHE A 34 -4.51 12.25 -11.07
C PHE A 34 -4.94 13.50 -11.86
N LEU A 35 -5.22 14.61 -11.19
CA LEU A 35 -5.51 15.87 -11.87
C LEU A 35 -4.28 16.40 -12.63
N THR A 36 -3.10 16.24 -12.05
CA THR A 36 -1.83 16.61 -12.70
C THR A 36 -1.57 15.72 -13.91
N PHE A 37 -1.73 14.41 -13.76
CA PHE A 37 -1.58 13.45 -14.85
C PHE A 37 -2.59 13.70 -15.98
N ARG A 38 -3.82 14.08 -15.64
CA ARG A 38 -4.83 14.49 -16.62
C ARG A 38 -4.35 15.64 -17.48
N SER A 39 -3.84 16.71 -16.84
CA SER A 39 -3.40 17.91 -17.56
C SER A 39 -2.11 17.68 -18.36
N GLN A 40 -1.18 16.88 -17.84
CA GLN A 40 0.12 16.67 -18.47
C GLN A 40 0.12 15.55 -19.51
N MET A 41 -0.70 14.51 -19.33
CA MET A 41 -0.73 13.31 -20.17
C MET A 41 -1.98 13.22 -21.05
N GLY A 42 -2.89 14.21 -20.98
CA GLY A 42 -4.11 14.25 -21.78
C GLY A 42 -5.12 13.15 -21.45
N LEU A 43 -5.12 12.65 -20.20
CA LEU A 43 -6.03 11.59 -19.76
C LEU A 43 -7.48 12.08 -19.68
N THR A 44 -8.42 11.23 -20.07
CA THR A 44 -9.84 11.51 -19.89
C THR A 44 -10.27 11.34 -18.44
N LEU A 45 -11.40 11.96 -18.07
CA LEU A 45 -11.97 11.76 -16.73
C LEU A 45 -12.36 10.31 -16.48
N GLU A 46 -12.83 9.62 -17.52
CA GLU A 46 -13.15 8.20 -17.47
C GLU A 46 -11.92 7.34 -17.12
N GLN A 47 -10.78 7.59 -17.76
CA GLN A 47 -9.52 6.90 -17.47
C GLN A 47 -9.07 7.11 -16.02
N ILE A 48 -9.23 8.31 -15.47
CA ILE A 48 -8.91 8.61 -14.08
C ILE A 48 -9.84 7.86 -13.13
N THR A 49 -11.14 7.83 -13.43
CA THR A 49 -12.12 7.07 -12.63
C THR A 49 -11.80 5.58 -12.66
N LEU A 50 -11.39 5.04 -13.80
CA LEU A 50 -10.97 3.65 -13.92
C LEU A 50 -9.70 3.35 -13.11
N LEU A 51 -8.72 4.26 -13.04
CA LEU A 51 -7.55 4.09 -12.15
C LEU A 51 -7.94 4.01 -10.67
N THR A 52 -8.88 4.85 -10.24
CA THR A 52 -9.40 4.81 -8.87
C THR A 52 -10.15 3.51 -8.60
N THR A 53 -11.00 3.10 -9.52
CA THR A 53 -11.74 1.83 -9.42
C THR A 53 -10.78 0.64 -9.38
N LEU A 54 -9.74 0.63 -10.21
CA LEU A 54 -8.69 -0.38 -10.22
C LEU A 54 -7.99 -0.46 -8.87
N ASN A 55 -7.63 0.69 -8.27
CA ASN A 55 -6.99 0.74 -6.96
C ASN A 55 -7.83 0.01 -5.90
N PHE A 56 -9.11 0.36 -5.76
CA PHE A 56 -9.98 -0.28 -4.77
C PHE A 56 -10.27 -1.74 -5.10
N SER A 57 -10.38 -2.10 -6.38
CA SER A 57 -10.59 -3.49 -6.79
C SER A 57 -9.39 -4.37 -6.42
N ILE A 58 -8.17 -3.87 -6.62
CA ILE A 58 -6.95 -4.58 -6.24
C ILE A 58 -6.84 -4.70 -4.71
N GLN A 59 -7.15 -3.64 -3.97
CA GLN A 59 -7.16 -3.70 -2.50
C GLN A 59 -8.14 -4.77 -2.00
N LEU A 60 -9.38 -4.77 -2.48
CA LEU A 60 -10.37 -5.78 -2.12
C LEU A 60 -9.90 -7.21 -2.44
N LEU A 61 -9.26 -7.41 -3.59
CA LEU A 61 -8.69 -8.71 -3.96
C LEU A 61 -7.57 -9.13 -3.01
N VAL A 62 -6.69 -8.19 -2.67
CA VAL A 62 -5.60 -8.42 -1.71
C VAL A 62 -6.14 -8.75 -0.32
N ASP A 63 -7.17 -8.05 0.15
CA ASP A 63 -7.82 -8.33 1.44
C ASP A 63 -8.32 -9.76 1.49
N PHE A 64 -9.00 -10.20 0.43
CA PHE A 64 -9.52 -11.57 0.35
C PHE A 64 -8.42 -12.64 0.30
N LEU A 65 -7.32 -12.37 -0.40
CA LEU A 65 -6.21 -13.33 -0.56
C LEU A 65 -5.26 -13.32 0.64
N SER A 66 -5.13 -12.19 1.33
CA SER A 66 -4.16 -11.98 2.40
C SER A 66 -4.33 -12.94 3.57
N VAL A 67 -5.57 -13.30 3.90
CA VAL A 67 -5.86 -14.25 5.00
C VAL A 67 -5.06 -15.54 4.82
N LYS A 68 -5.10 -16.14 3.62
CA LYS A 68 -4.39 -17.39 3.33
C LYS A 68 -2.88 -17.22 3.23
N VAL A 69 -2.44 -16.07 2.71
CA VAL A 69 -1.01 -15.78 2.50
C VAL A 69 -0.33 -15.49 3.82
N VAL A 70 -0.95 -14.68 4.68
CA VAL A 70 -0.41 -14.29 5.99
C VAL A 70 -0.31 -15.49 6.92
N ASP A 71 -1.31 -16.38 6.90
CA ASP A 71 -1.29 -17.60 7.71
C ASP A 71 -0.12 -18.54 7.34
N ARG A 72 0.29 -18.55 6.07
CA ARG A 72 1.38 -19.43 5.59
C ARG A 72 2.77 -18.81 5.78
N ILE A 73 2.91 -17.52 5.51
CA ILE A 73 4.21 -16.83 5.42
C ILE A 73 4.52 -16.11 6.73
N GLY A 74 3.49 -15.70 7.46
CA GLY A 74 3.59 -14.93 8.69
C GLY A 74 3.57 -13.41 8.48
N TYR A 75 3.26 -12.68 9.54
CA TYR A 75 3.04 -11.21 9.47
C TYR A 75 4.29 -10.41 9.06
N ARG A 76 5.49 -10.77 9.58
CA ARG A 76 6.71 -9.97 9.36
C ARG A 76 7.12 -9.86 7.89
N PRO A 77 7.28 -10.97 7.13
CA PRO A 77 7.64 -10.88 5.72
C PRO A 77 6.51 -10.22 4.89
N CYS A 78 5.25 -10.41 5.27
CA CYS A 78 4.13 -9.75 4.60
C CYS A 78 4.16 -8.22 4.78
N VAL A 79 4.48 -7.71 5.98
CA VAL A 79 4.64 -6.27 6.23
C VAL A 79 5.80 -5.69 5.41
N VAL A 80 6.93 -6.38 5.33
CA VAL A 80 8.07 -5.93 4.51
C VAL A 80 7.68 -5.90 3.04
N ALA A 81 7.05 -6.96 2.53
CA ALA A 81 6.58 -7.02 1.15
C ALA A 81 5.58 -5.89 0.84
N ALA A 82 4.64 -5.61 1.75
CA ALA A 82 3.67 -4.54 1.61
C ALA A 82 4.34 -3.17 1.42
N HIS A 83 5.34 -2.85 2.24
CA HIS A 83 6.09 -1.60 2.11
C HIS A 83 6.92 -1.53 0.82
N LEU A 84 7.51 -2.65 0.41
CA LEU A 84 8.25 -2.72 -0.86
C LEU A 84 7.33 -2.50 -2.07
N PHE A 85 6.15 -3.13 -2.10
CA PHE A 85 5.15 -2.92 -3.14
C PHE A 85 4.64 -1.47 -3.16
N SER A 86 4.38 -0.88 -1.99
CA SER A 86 3.96 0.52 -1.88
C SER A 86 5.03 1.47 -2.42
N ALA A 87 6.28 1.30 -2.00
CA ALA A 87 7.39 2.14 -2.44
C ALA A 87 7.67 1.98 -3.95
N ALA A 88 7.72 0.75 -4.45
CA ALA A 88 7.92 0.46 -5.87
C ALA A 88 6.76 1.01 -6.71
N GLY A 89 5.52 0.86 -6.26
CA GLY A 89 4.35 1.37 -6.95
C GLY A 89 4.32 2.89 -7.03
N LEU A 90 4.61 3.59 -5.92
CA LEU A 90 4.69 5.06 -5.92
C LEU A 90 5.84 5.57 -6.80
N ALA A 91 7.02 4.95 -6.74
CA ALA A 91 8.13 5.29 -7.63
C ALA A 91 7.78 5.04 -9.11
N SER A 92 7.03 3.98 -9.38
CA SER A 92 6.57 3.62 -10.72
C SER A 92 5.61 4.65 -11.32
N LEU A 93 4.86 5.40 -10.52
CA LEU A 93 4.00 6.49 -11.01
C LEU A 93 4.80 7.56 -11.77
N ALA A 94 6.04 7.81 -11.36
CA ALA A 94 6.90 8.79 -12.03
C ALA A 94 7.60 8.24 -13.27
N VAL A 95 7.86 6.93 -13.32
CA VAL A 95 8.76 6.31 -14.31
C VAL A 95 7.99 5.56 -15.40
N LEU A 96 7.03 4.71 -15.05
CA LEU A 96 6.34 3.84 -16.02
C LEU A 96 5.54 4.57 -17.09
N PRO A 97 4.83 5.69 -16.80
CA PRO A 97 4.11 6.42 -17.84
C PRO A 97 5.01 6.94 -18.96
N GLN A 98 6.26 7.23 -18.63
CA GLN A 98 7.25 7.75 -19.60
C GLN A 98 7.95 6.61 -20.35
N LEU A 99 8.22 5.47 -19.69
CA LEU A 99 8.96 4.36 -20.28
C LEU A 99 8.14 3.53 -21.25
N LEU A 100 6.85 3.34 -21.01
CA LEU A 100 6.02 2.41 -21.77
C LEU A 100 5.44 2.99 -23.07
N GLY A 101 5.70 4.26 -23.40
CA GLY A 101 5.12 4.91 -24.57
C GLY A 101 3.58 5.07 -24.54
N ASN A 102 2.91 4.43 -23.58
CA ASN A 102 1.51 4.60 -23.26
C ASN A 102 1.37 4.98 -21.78
N ALA A 103 1.15 6.26 -21.53
CA ALA A 103 1.08 6.81 -20.19
C ALA A 103 -0.01 6.14 -19.33
N TYR A 104 -1.17 5.85 -19.91
CA TYR A 104 -2.27 5.20 -19.20
C TYR A 104 -1.92 3.77 -18.75
N ALA A 105 -1.31 2.98 -19.63
CA ALA A 105 -0.86 1.63 -19.28
C ALA A 105 0.19 1.66 -18.16
N GLY A 106 1.12 2.63 -18.21
CA GLY A 106 2.11 2.85 -17.15
C GLY A 106 1.48 3.17 -15.82
N LEU A 107 0.46 4.03 -15.80
CA LEU A 107 -0.29 4.37 -14.59
C LEU A 107 -1.07 3.16 -14.05
N MET A 108 -1.71 2.35 -14.90
CA MET A 108 -2.41 1.14 -14.47
C MET A 108 -1.48 0.15 -13.76
N LEU A 109 -0.28 -0.07 -14.28
CA LEU A 109 0.71 -0.94 -13.63
C LEU A 109 1.20 -0.36 -12.30
N ALA A 110 1.49 0.93 -12.26
CA ALA A 110 1.91 1.59 -11.02
C ALA A 110 0.82 1.56 -9.94
N VAL A 111 -0.45 1.82 -10.33
CA VAL A 111 -1.62 1.72 -9.44
C VAL A 111 -1.77 0.31 -8.90
N THR A 112 -1.63 -0.71 -9.74
CA THR A 112 -1.71 -2.11 -9.30
C THR A 112 -0.66 -2.41 -8.24
N LEU A 113 0.58 -1.98 -8.44
CA LEU A 113 1.68 -2.22 -7.49
C LEU A 113 1.43 -1.54 -6.14
N TYR A 114 1.11 -0.24 -6.12
CA TYR A 114 0.91 0.44 -4.84
C TYR A 114 -0.38 0.01 -4.15
N ALA A 115 -1.43 -0.35 -4.90
CA ALA A 115 -2.68 -0.86 -4.34
C ALA A 115 -2.49 -2.20 -3.63
N MET A 116 -1.63 -3.08 -4.18
CA MET A 116 -1.24 -4.33 -3.51
C MET A 116 -0.53 -4.04 -2.17
N GLY A 117 0.37 -3.07 -2.17
CA GLY A 117 1.08 -2.67 -0.95
C GLY A 117 0.16 -2.06 0.09
N GLY A 118 -0.69 -1.11 -0.31
CA GLY A 118 -1.64 -0.42 0.56
C GLY A 118 -2.66 -1.37 1.19
N GLY A 119 -3.26 -2.27 0.38
CA GLY A 119 -4.20 -3.28 0.88
C GLY A 119 -3.54 -4.23 1.88
N LEU A 120 -2.34 -4.74 1.58
CA LEU A 120 -1.62 -5.59 2.53
C LEU A 120 -1.33 -4.88 3.86
N ILE A 121 -0.93 -3.61 3.85
CA ILE A 121 -0.69 -2.86 5.11
C ILE A 121 -1.98 -2.78 5.92
N GLU A 122 -3.09 -2.45 5.28
CA GLU A 122 -4.40 -2.29 5.91
C GLU A 122 -4.83 -3.55 6.66
N VAL A 123 -4.74 -4.70 6.02
CA VAL A 123 -5.13 -6.00 6.61
C VAL A 123 -4.17 -6.44 7.72
N LEU A 124 -2.87 -6.14 7.60
CA LEU A 124 -1.86 -6.64 8.53
C LEU A 124 -1.77 -5.82 9.82
N VAL A 125 -1.97 -4.51 9.76
CA VAL A 125 -1.67 -3.62 10.90
C VAL A 125 -2.70 -3.78 12.01
N SER A 126 -3.99 -3.89 11.70
CA SER A 126 -5.06 -4.05 12.70
C SER A 126 -4.87 -5.28 13.60
N PRO A 127 -4.71 -6.51 13.06
CA PRO A 127 -4.47 -7.69 13.89
C PRO A 127 -3.17 -7.62 14.70
N ILE A 128 -2.12 -6.98 14.17
CA ILE A 128 -0.85 -6.81 14.90
C ILE A 128 -1.07 -5.94 16.14
N VAL A 129 -1.83 -4.84 16.01
CA VAL A 129 -2.13 -3.96 17.15
C VAL A 129 -3.02 -4.66 18.16
N GLU A 130 -4.05 -5.37 17.72
CA GLU A 130 -4.97 -6.11 18.59
C GLU A 130 -4.27 -7.23 19.38
N ALA A 131 -3.27 -7.87 18.77
CA ALA A 131 -2.47 -8.91 19.43
C ALA A 131 -1.48 -8.37 20.46
N CYS A 132 -1.27 -7.04 20.52
CA CYS A 132 -0.39 -6.42 21.53
C CYS A 132 -1.13 -6.31 22.87
N PRO A 133 -0.61 -6.88 23.98
CA PRO A 133 -1.20 -6.70 25.30
C PRO A 133 -1.22 -5.22 25.67
N THR A 134 -2.41 -4.68 25.89
CA THR A 134 -2.60 -3.36 26.51
C THR A 134 -2.59 -3.54 28.02
N GLU A 135 -1.64 -2.90 28.71
CA GLU A 135 -1.74 -2.73 30.16
C GLU A 135 -3.01 -1.91 30.43
N LYS A 136 -4.00 -2.56 31.10
CA LYS A 136 -5.17 -1.86 31.66
C LYS A 136 -4.76 -1.12 32.91
#